data_6dc052a15d05765db9c1c38004ac8459
#
_entry.id   6dc052a15d05765db9c1c38004ac8459
#
_cell.length_a   1.000
_cell.length_b   1.000
_cell.length_c   1.000
_cell.angle_alpha   90.00
_cell.angle_beta   90.00
_cell.angle_gamma   90.00
#
_symmetry.space_group_name_H-M   'P 1'
#
loop_
_entity.id
_entity.type
_entity.pdbx_description
1 polymer ?
#
loop_
_entity_poly.entity_id
_entity_poly.type
_entity_poly.pdbx_seq_one_letter_code
_entity_poly.pdbx_strand_id
1 'polypeptide(L)'
;KRIEPLAKELGATKQEIHRNLARLEQSGLIARNKVGRYYLTTFGRTICVQIPSIVYLSEYREYFEDHDFGDIPLKFSMRAGQLATGTHIKGITKTLEKWKSIYKNADEYIYGIFSEIPSDLLEPLVKKIKTGIKFDYILSANAVIPHGRKRLLEKSGFYKLIETGIVERRMKESVQVVTILNEKEACVFFPNSNGEADLTEMFYSDNDMFHEWCLDY
;
A
#
# COMPACT_ATOMS: atom_id res chain seq x y z
N LYS A 1 -25.52 -20.83 -2.74
CA LYS A 1 -25.38 -21.22 -4.17
C LYS A 1 -25.70 -22.71 -4.33
N ARG A 2 -26.08 -23.15 -5.51
CA ARG A 2 -26.19 -24.59 -5.87
C ARG A 2 -24.79 -25.15 -6.14
N ILE A 3 -24.57 -26.44 -5.93
CA ILE A 3 -23.23 -27.07 -6.01
C ILE A 3 -22.65 -27.05 -7.43
N GLU A 4 -23.48 -27.28 -8.46
CA GLU A 4 -23.02 -27.28 -9.85
C GLU A 4 -22.42 -25.94 -10.33
N PRO A 5 -23.10 -24.80 -10.13
CA PRO A 5 -22.50 -23.50 -10.46
C PRO A 5 -21.22 -23.23 -9.68
N LEU A 6 -21.16 -23.63 -8.41
CA LEU A 6 -19.98 -23.46 -7.57
C LEU A 6 -18.79 -24.32 -8.04
N ALA A 7 -19.05 -25.58 -8.42
CA ALA A 7 -18.05 -26.47 -8.96
C ALA A 7 -17.43 -25.91 -10.27
N LYS A 8 -18.27 -25.37 -11.16
CA LYS A 8 -17.81 -24.74 -12.41
C LYS A 8 -17.02 -23.47 -12.15
N GLU A 9 -17.48 -22.62 -11.23
CA GLU A 9 -16.82 -21.35 -10.86
C GLU A 9 -15.42 -21.58 -10.26
N LEU A 10 -15.25 -22.66 -9.47
CA LEU A 10 -14.02 -23.01 -8.80
C LEU A 10 -13.12 -24.00 -9.57
N GLY A 11 -13.54 -24.45 -10.76
CA GLY A 11 -12.80 -25.47 -11.50
C GLY A 11 -12.65 -26.81 -10.77
N ALA A 12 -13.57 -27.13 -9.84
CA ALA A 12 -13.50 -28.29 -8.96
C ALA A 12 -14.59 -29.31 -9.31
N THR A 13 -14.37 -30.59 -8.94
CA THR A 13 -15.38 -31.62 -9.06
C THR A 13 -16.50 -31.46 -8.04
N LYS A 14 -17.71 -31.95 -8.35
CA LYS A 14 -18.82 -31.96 -7.38
C LYS A 14 -18.46 -32.66 -6.08
N GLN A 15 -17.66 -33.73 -6.14
CA GLN A 15 -17.24 -34.50 -4.98
C GLN A 15 -16.31 -33.68 -4.08
N GLU A 16 -15.36 -32.95 -4.64
CA GLU A 16 -14.49 -32.03 -3.88
C GLU A 16 -15.30 -30.91 -3.20
N ILE A 17 -16.24 -30.31 -3.92
CA ILE A 17 -17.13 -29.30 -3.35
C ILE A 17 -17.92 -29.88 -2.17
N HIS A 18 -18.53 -31.06 -2.30
CA HIS A 18 -19.25 -31.70 -1.22
C HIS A 18 -18.37 -31.93 0.01
N ARG A 19 -17.17 -32.48 -0.21
CA ARG A 19 -16.20 -32.74 0.88
C ARG A 19 -15.78 -31.46 1.58
N ASN A 20 -15.48 -30.40 0.82
CA ASN A 20 -15.06 -29.14 1.39
C ASN A 20 -16.21 -28.41 2.12
N LEU A 21 -17.43 -28.42 1.57
CA LEU A 21 -18.60 -27.88 2.27
C LEU A 21 -18.88 -28.62 3.57
N ALA A 22 -18.75 -29.95 3.59
CA ALA A 22 -18.93 -30.73 4.84
C ALA A 22 -17.89 -30.33 5.90
N ARG A 23 -16.61 -30.14 5.51
CA ARG A 23 -15.54 -29.69 6.41
C ARG A 23 -15.80 -28.26 6.95
N LEU A 24 -16.22 -27.34 6.09
CA LEU A 24 -16.54 -25.98 6.46
C LEU A 24 -17.77 -25.93 7.40
N GLU A 25 -18.77 -26.81 7.18
CA GLU A 25 -19.93 -26.95 8.05
C GLU A 25 -19.54 -27.52 9.41
N GLN A 26 -18.72 -28.54 9.43
CA GLN A 26 -18.18 -29.17 10.65
C GLN A 26 -17.33 -28.18 11.48
N SER A 27 -16.58 -27.32 10.82
CA SER A 27 -15.78 -26.27 11.50
C SER A 27 -16.62 -25.04 11.90
N GLY A 28 -17.94 -25.04 11.65
CA GLY A 28 -18.83 -23.95 12.03
C GLY A 28 -18.71 -22.68 11.18
N LEU A 29 -17.97 -22.72 10.09
CA LEU A 29 -17.79 -21.56 9.20
C LEU A 29 -19.02 -21.29 8.35
N ILE A 30 -19.71 -22.36 7.92
CA ILE A 30 -20.96 -22.29 7.18
C ILE A 30 -22.05 -23.11 7.86
N ALA A 31 -23.30 -22.82 7.55
CA ALA A 31 -24.44 -23.62 7.97
C ALA A 31 -25.46 -23.74 6.85
N ARG A 32 -26.41 -24.67 6.96
CA ARG A 32 -27.54 -24.83 6.02
C ARG A 32 -28.81 -24.21 6.61
N ASN A 33 -29.53 -23.53 5.77
CA ASN A 33 -30.88 -23.10 6.12
C ASN A 33 -31.92 -24.23 5.88
N LYS A 34 -33.18 -23.98 6.25
CA LYS A 34 -34.29 -24.95 6.13
C LYS A 34 -34.55 -25.43 4.68
N VAL A 35 -34.08 -24.69 3.67
CA VAL A 35 -34.20 -25.04 2.24
C VAL A 35 -32.90 -25.65 1.68
N GLY A 36 -31.93 -26.03 2.55
CA GLY A 36 -30.68 -26.69 2.14
C GLY A 36 -29.64 -25.77 1.49
N ARG A 37 -29.82 -24.45 1.58
CA ARG A 37 -28.84 -23.47 1.06
C ARG A 37 -27.77 -23.16 2.11
N TYR A 38 -26.51 -23.16 1.68
CA TYR A 38 -25.39 -22.77 2.51
C TYR A 38 -25.30 -21.25 2.68
N TYR A 39 -24.93 -20.83 3.87
CA TYR A 39 -24.60 -19.44 4.22
C TYR A 39 -23.46 -19.38 5.23
N LEU A 40 -22.71 -18.28 5.25
CA LEU A 40 -21.69 -18.04 6.25
C LEU A 40 -22.32 -17.80 7.63
N THR A 41 -21.86 -18.50 8.65
CA THR A 41 -22.18 -18.18 10.05
C THR A 41 -21.59 -16.82 10.44
N THR A 42 -21.92 -16.31 11.63
CA THR A 42 -21.25 -15.13 12.18
C THR A 42 -19.76 -15.37 12.33
N PHE A 43 -19.37 -16.53 12.85
CA PHE A 43 -17.96 -16.95 12.95
C PHE A 43 -17.31 -17.02 11.57
N GLY A 44 -17.96 -17.64 10.57
CA GLY A 44 -17.45 -17.70 9.21
C GLY A 44 -17.22 -16.33 8.59
N ARG A 45 -18.13 -15.37 8.79
CA ARG A 45 -17.93 -13.97 8.34
C ARG A 45 -16.72 -13.31 9.01
N THR A 46 -16.56 -13.51 10.32
CA THR A 46 -15.41 -12.97 11.07
C THR A 46 -14.08 -13.53 10.55
N ILE A 47 -14.02 -14.84 10.27
CA ILE A 47 -12.82 -15.45 9.67
C ILE A 47 -12.55 -14.94 8.25
N CYS A 48 -13.58 -14.78 7.43
CA CYS A 48 -13.42 -14.29 6.05
C CYS A 48 -12.75 -12.92 5.96
N VAL A 49 -12.89 -12.08 6.99
CA VAL A 49 -12.23 -10.74 7.03
C VAL A 49 -10.70 -10.87 7.11
N GLN A 50 -10.16 -11.99 7.62
CA GLN A 50 -8.72 -12.21 7.75
C GLN A 50 -8.09 -12.80 6.47
N ILE A 51 -8.90 -13.41 5.60
CA ILE A 51 -8.42 -14.11 4.41
C ILE A 51 -7.67 -13.19 3.42
N PRO A 52 -8.12 -11.95 3.14
CA PRO A 52 -7.44 -11.07 2.18
C PRO A 52 -5.96 -10.86 2.47
N SER A 53 -5.55 -10.75 3.73
CA SER A 53 -4.13 -10.59 4.09
C SER A 53 -3.31 -11.83 3.74
N ILE A 54 -3.86 -13.03 3.98
CA ILE A 54 -3.19 -14.29 3.64
C ILE A 54 -3.11 -14.47 2.12
N VAL A 55 -4.17 -14.12 1.40
CA VAL A 55 -4.22 -14.19 -0.08
C VAL A 55 -3.17 -13.25 -0.68
N TYR A 56 -3.12 -11.99 -0.21
CA TYR A 56 -2.13 -11.01 -0.66
C TYR A 56 -0.70 -11.51 -0.48
N LEU A 57 -0.35 -12.00 0.71
CA LEU A 57 0.98 -12.54 0.97
C LEU A 57 1.31 -13.79 0.14
N SER A 58 0.30 -14.64 -0.12
CA SER A 58 0.47 -15.83 -0.97
C SER A 58 0.66 -15.47 -2.44
N GLU A 59 -0.06 -14.45 -2.94
CA GLU A 59 0.02 -13.96 -4.31
C GLU A 59 1.39 -13.32 -4.60
N TYR A 60 1.90 -12.56 -3.63
CA TYR A 60 3.19 -11.89 -3.74
C TYR A 60 4.31 -12.61 -2.99
N ARG A 61 4.21 -13.94 -2.85
CA ARG A 61 5.18 -14.74 -2.12
C ARG A 61 6.62 -14.51 -2.61
N GLU A 62 6.87 -14.53 -3.92
CA GLU A 62 8.20 -14.31 -4.50
C GLU A 62 8.78 -12.93 -4.12
N TYR A 63 7.94 -11.89 -4.05
CA TYR A 63 8.34 -10.58 -3.59
C TYR A 63 8.74 -10.60 -2.10
N PHE A 64 7.94 -11.25 -1.26
CA PHE A 64 8.18 -11.34 0.18
C PHE A 64 9.24 -12.40 0.57
N GLU A 65 9.89 -13.07 -0.39
CA GLU A 65 11.12 -13.83 -0.13
C GLU A 65 12.32 -12.91 0.14
N ASP A 66 12.34 -11.71 -0.46
CA ASP A 66 13.42 -10.71 -0.35
C ASP A 66 12.98 -9.41 0.34
N HIS A 67 11.71 -9.27 0.66
CA HIS A 67 11.11 -8.06 1.27
C HIS A 67 10.27 -8.44 2.49
N ASP A 68 10.14 -7.48 3.40
CA ASP A 68 9.25 -7.62 4.57
C ASP A 68 8.50 -6.32 4.88
N PHE A 69 7.77 -6.29 5.97
CA PHE A 69 7.03 -5.10 6.39
C PHE A 69 7.88 -4.08 7.17
N GLY A 70 9.17 -4.31 7.34
CA GLY A 70 10.08 -3.42 8.04
C GLY A 70 9.64 -3.06 9.46
N ASP A 71 9.83 -1.79 9.81
CA ASP A 71 9.56 -1.25 11.14
C ASP A 71 8.12 -0.75 11.35
N ILE A 72 7.17 -1.14 10.47
CA ILE A 72 5.78 -0.70 10.63
C ILE A 72 5.11 -1.37 11.83
N PRO A 73 4.20 -0.67 12.53
CA PRO A 73 3.42 -1.29 13.59
C PRO A 73 2.63 -2.51 13.11
N LEU A 74 2.56 -3.57 13.92
CA LEU A 74 1.91 -4.86 13.60
C LEU A 74 0.48 -4.70 13.04
N LYS A 75 -0.26 -3.68 13.48
CA LYS A 75 -1.62 -3.41 12.98
C LYS A 75 -1.67 -3.21 11.45
N PHE A 76 -0.60 -2.75 10.82
CA PHE A 76 -0.54 -2.55 9.37
C PHE A 76 -0.24 -3.86 8.63
N SER A 77 0.70 -4.68 9.11
CA SER A 77 0.95 -6.00 8.52
C SER A 77 -0.28 -6.92 8.66
N MET A 78 -1.03 -6.83 9.76
CA MET A 78 -2.31 -7.54 9.92
C MET A 78 -3.38 -7.08 8.92
N ARG A 79 -3.30 -5.86 8.42
CA ARG A 79 -4.20 -5.26 7.43
C ARG A 79 -3.66 -5.36 5.99
N ALA A 80 -2.62 -6.14 5.74
CA ALA A 80 -1.98 -6.26 4.42
C ALA A 80 -2.98 -6.62 3.29
N GLY A 81 -4.10 -7.26 3.60
CA GLY A 81 -5.18 -7.52 2.66
C GLY A 81 -5.82 -6.27 2.03
N GLN A 82 -5.68 -5.09 2.64
CA GLN A 82 -6.12 -3.84 2.05
C GLN A 82 -5.24 -3.42 0.86
N LEU A 83 -4.02 -3.95 0.79
CA LEU A 83 -3.09 -3.73 -0.32
C LEU A 83 -3.33 -4.68 -1.52
N ALA A 84 -4.23 -5.66 -1.40
CA ALA A 84 -4.49 -6.67 -2.42
C ALA A 84 -5.04 -6.08 -3.76
N THR A 85 -5.57 -4.87 -3.74
CA THR A 85 -6.00 -4.14 -4.96
C THR A 85 -4.86 -3.40 -5.64
N GLY A 86 -3.66 -3.44 -5.06
CA GLY A 86 -2.49 -2.75 -5.58
C GLY A 86 -1.91 -3.44 -6.81
N THR A 87 -1.49 -2.63 -7.78
CA THR A 87 -0.68 -3.08 -8.90
C THR A 87 0.79 -3.09 -8.48
N HIS A 88 1.45 -4.22 -8.61
CA HIS A 88 2.89 -4.33 -8.39
C HIS A 88 3.66 -3.77 -9.59
N ILE A 89 4.42 -2.72 -9.39
CA ILE A 89 5.22 -2.03 -10.41
C ILE A 89 6.69 -2.31 -10.14
N LYS A 90 7.39 -2.86 -11.14
CA LYS A 90 8.81 -3.23 -11.08
C LYS A 90 9.66 -2.35 -11.99
N GLY A 91 10.81 -1.93 -11.51
CA GLY A 91 11.82 -1.17 -12.21
C GLY A 91 11.83 0.31 -11.88
N ILE A 92 13.02 0.82 -11.53
CA ILE A 92 13.24 2.18 -11.02
C ILE A 92 12.62 3.29 -11.90
N THR A 93 12.70 3.16 -13.20
CA THR A 93 12.14 4.17 -14.12
C THR A 93 10.61 4.24 -13.99
N LYS A 94 9.94 3.07 -13.95
CA LYS A 94 8.48 3.00 -13.84
C LYS A 94 7.99 3.49 -12.48
N THR A 95 8.71 3.13 -11.40
CA THR A 95 8.38 3.59 -10.05
C THR A 95 8.53 5.11 -9.93
N LEU A 96 9.61 5.69 -10.45
CA LEU A 96 9.82 7.14 -10.45
C LEU A 96 8.79 7.88 -11.32
N GLU A 97 8.41 7.34 -12.49
CA GLU A 97 7.35 7.90 -13.32
C GLU A 97 6.00 7.89 -12.62
N LYS A 98 5.67 6.78 -11.96
CA LYS A 98 4.42 6.67 -11.21
C LYS A 98 4.42 7.60 -10.00
N TRP A 99 5.52 7.67 -9.26
CA TRP A 99 5.68 8.63 -8.16
C TRP A 99 5.48 10.07 -8.62
N LYS A 100 6.11 10.46 -9.74
CA LYS A 100 5.92 11.77 -10.37
C LYS A 100 4.46 12.02 -10.76
N SER A 101 3.75 10.98 -11.22
CA SER A 101 2.32 11.03 -11.54
C SER A 101 1.47 11.37 -10.29
N ILE A 102 1.74 10.74 -9.14
CA ILE A 102 1.05 11.04 -7.87
C ILE A 102 1.20 12.55 -7.53
N TYR A 103 2.39 13.11 -7.68
CA TYR A 103 2.58 14.55 -7.46
C TYR A 103 1.77 15.40 -8.45
N LYS A 104 1.79 15.03 -9.72
CA LYS A 104 1.09 15.76 -10.79
C LYS A 104 -0.43 15.76 -10.60
N ASN A 105 -0.99 14.64 -10.17
CA ASN A 105 -2.42 14.42 -10.05
C ASN A 105 -3.04 14.95 -8.75
N ALA A 106 -2.23 15.37 -7.77
CA ALA A 106 -2.72 15.96 -6.53
C ALA A 106 -3.49 17.25 -6.79
N ASP A 107 -4.64 17.44 -6.17
CA ASP A 107 -5.42 18.68 -6.23
C ASP A 107 -5.59 19.34 -4.86
N GLU A 108 -5.43 18.58 -3.76
CA GLU A 108 -5.60 19.07 -2.41
C GLU A 108 -4.32 18.93 -1.58
N TYR A 109 -3.74 17.72 -1.54
CA TYR A 109 -2.56 17.46 -0.72
C TYR A 109 -1.63 16.41 -1.34
N ILE A 110 -0.40 16.39 -0.85
CA ILE A 110 0.56 15.32 -1.00
C ILE A 110 1.06 14.96 0.39
N TYR A 111 0.93 13.71 0.80
CA TYR A 111 1.51 13.19 2.03
C TYR A 111 2.57 12.14 1.70
N GLY A 112 3.59 12.04 2.55
CA GLY A 112 4.61 11.04 2.32
C GLY A 112 5.48 10.74 3.52
N ILE A 113 5.96 9.49 3.54
CA ILE A 113 7.00 9.01 4.45
C ILE A 113 8.14 8.53 3.57
N PHE A 114 9.32 9.12 3.73
CA PHE A 114 10.44 8.95 2.82
C PHE A 114 11.71 8.48 3.53
N SER A 115 12.34 7.43 3.00
CA SER A 115 13.74 7.12 3.30
C SER A 115 14.67 8.15 2.66
N GLU A 116 14.36 8.50 1.40
CA GLU A 116 15.00 9.57 0.63
C GLU A 116 14.02 10.11 -0.42
N ILE A 117 14.33 11.28 -0.98
CA ILE A 117 13.57 11.82 -2.11
C ILE A 117 14.56 11.97 -3.28
N PRO A 118 14.40 11.19 -4.36
CA PRO A 118 15.23 11.31 -5.55
C PRO A 118 15.27 12.72 -6.13
N SER A 119 16.44 13.17 -6.56
CA SER A 119 16.64 14.55 -7.05
C SER A 119 15.69 14.93 -8.19
N ASP A 120 15.40 13.99 -9.07
CA ASP A 120 14.53 14.18 -10.24
C ASP A 120 13.07 14.45 -9.88
N LEU A 121 12.67 14.12 -8.63
CA LEU A 121 11.33 14.34 -8.12
C LEU A 121 11.17 15.67 -7.39
N LEU A 122 12.27 16.33 -7.03
CA LEU A 122 12.22 17.59 -6.25
C LEU A 122 11.62 18.75 -7.05
N GLU A 123 12.01 18.92 -8.30
CA GLU A 123 11.48 20.02 -9.11
C GLU A 123 9.98 19.86 -9.42
N PRO A 124 9.48 18.67 -9.87
CA PRO A 124 8.05 18.43 -10.02
C PRO A 124 7.25 18.65 -8.72
N LEU A 125 7.78 18.17 -7.59
CA LEU A 125 7.16 18.35 -6.28
C LEU A 125 7.03 19.84 -5.91
N VAL A 126 8.15 20.58 -5.95
CA VAL A 126 8.14 22.00 -5.60
C VAL A 126 7.23 22.81 -6.54
N LYS A 127 7.23 22.48 -7.84
CA LYS A 127 6.33 23.11 -8.80
C LYS A 127 4.86 22.88 -8.41
N LYS A 128 4.51 21.68 -7.98
CA LYS A 128 3.14 21.36 -7.57
C LYS A 128 2.78 22.06 -6.24
N ILE A 129 3.66 22.05 -5.25
CA ILE A 129 3.40 22.75 -3.96
C ILE A 129 3.16 24.26 -4.19
N LYS A 130 3.86 24.87 -5.13
CA LYS A 130 3.67 26.30 -5.49
C LYS A 130 2.28 26.61 -6.06
N THR A 131 1.51 25.61 -6.49
CA THR A 131 0.10 25.83 -6.87
C THR A 131 -0.85 25.87 -5.68
N GLY A 132 -0.33 25.79 -4.44
CA GLY A 132 -1.12 25.84 -3.20
C GLY A 132 -1.45 24.46 -2.60
N ILE A 133 -0.90 23.38 -3.16
CA ILE A 133 -1.09 22.03 -2.65
C ILE A 133 -0.35 21.85 -1.33
N LYS A 134 -1.04 21.36 -0.31
CA LYS A 134 -0.45 21.03 0.98
C LYS A 134 0.54 19.88 0.85
N PHE A 135 1.71 19.99 1.49
CA PHE A 135 2.71 18.93 1.49
C PHE A 135 3.19 18.62 2.90
N ASP A 136 2.72 17.53 3.47
CA ASP A 136 3.15 17.05 4.78
C ASP A 136 3.99 15.79 4.61
N TYR A 137 5.16 15.75 5.26
CA TYR A 137 6.01 14.59 5.11
C TYR A 137 6.89 14.28 6.32
N ILE A 138 7.21 13.01 6.44
CA ILE A 138 8.23 12.48 7.35
C ILE A 138 9.43 12.08 6.50
N LEU A 139 10.61 12.51 6.88
CA LEU A 139 11.86 12.14 6.21
C LEU A 139 12.79 11.43 7.19
N SER A 140 13.48 10.40 6.72
CA SER A 140 14.55 9.75 7.48
C SER A 140 15.65 10.76 7.81
N ALA A 141 16.11 10.77 9.06
CA ALA A 141 17.28 11.56 9.46
C ALA A 141 18.58 11.05 8.79
N ASN A 142 18.58 9.75 8.42
CA ASN A 142 19.69 9.09 7.73
C ASN A 142 19.56 9.18 6.19
N ALA A 143 18.61 9.97 5.67
CA ALA A 143 18.42 10.13 4.23
C ALA A 143 19.70 10.63 3.55
N VAL A 144 20.10 9.95 2.48
CA VAL A 144 21.21 10.43 1.62
C VAL A 144 20.77 11.73 0.97
N ILE A 145 21.52 12.80 1.23
CA ILE A 145 21.27 14.11 0.64
C ILE A 145 22.17 14.29 -0.57
N PRO A 146 21.65 14.23 -1.80
CA PRO A 146 22.46 14.42 -3.00
C PRO A 146 23.15 15.78 -3.01
N HIS A 147 24.37 15.81 -3.56
CA HIS A 147 25.08 17.07 -3.78
C HIS A 147 24.21 18.04 -4.59
N GLY A 148 24.09 19.28 -4.09
CA GLY A 148 23.28 20.31 -4.77
C GLY A 148 21.81 20.38 -4.35
N ARG A 149 21.26 19.39 -3.60
CA ARG A 149 19.88 19.41 -3.11
C ARG A 149 19.57 20.70 -2.33
N LYS A 150 20.46 21.09 -1.42
CA LYS A 150 20.29 22.33 -0.63
C LYS A 150 20.15 23.55 -1.55
N ARG A 151 21.06 23.70 -2.52
CA ARG A 151 21.04 24.81 -3.49
C ARG A 151 19.78 24.80 -4.37
N LEU A 152 19.30 23.61 -4.76
CA LEU A 152 18.07 23.47 -5.55
C LEU A 152 16.85 23.89 -4.72
N LEU A 153 16.75 23.48 -3.46
CA LEU A 153 15.67 23.87 -2.55
C LEU A 153 15.68 25.37 -2.22
N GLU A 154 16.88 25.96 -2.02
CA GLU A 154 17.05 27.40 -1.85
C GLU A 154 16.59 28.17 -3.09
N LYS A 155 17.10 27.79 -4.27
CA LYS A 155 16.75 28.43 -5.55
C LYS A 155 15.26 28.29 -5.88
N SER A 156 14.66 27.17 -5.51
CA SER A 156 13.23 26.94 -5.74
C SER A 156 12.30 27.68 -4.76
N GLY A 157 12.85 28.27 -3.69
CA GLY A 157 12.07 28.95 -2.65
C GLY A 157 11.33 27.98 -1.72
N PHE A 158 11.76 26.72 -1.64
CA PHE A 158 11.11 25.70 -0.81
C PHE A 158 11.04 26.07 0.67
N TYR A 159 12.08 26.70 1.20
CA TYR A 159 12.09 27.12 2.62
C TYR A 159 11.01 28.16 2.96
N LYS A 160 10.67 29.04 2.01
CA LYS A 160 9.54 29.98 2.18
C LYS A 160 8.20 29.23 2.26
N LEU A 161 8.04 28.11 1.55
CA LEU A 161 6.83 27.30 1.61
C LEU A 161 6.67 26.63 2.98
N ILE A 162 7.77 26.28 3.66
CA ILE A 162 7.75 25.82 5.05
C ILE A 162 7.28 26.94 5.99
N GLU A 163 7.82 28.15 5.82
CA GLU A 163 7.44 29.32 6.65
C GLU A 163 5.96 29.68 6.51
N THR A 164 5.36 29.46 5.36
CA THR A 164 3.92 29.69 5.12
C THR A 164 3.00 28.61 5.68
N GLY A 165 3.54 27.48 6.17
CA GLY A 165 2.77 26.35 6.67
C GLY A 165 2.14 25.46 5.57
N ILE A 166 2.40 25.73 4.29
CA ILE A 166 1.98 24.86 3.17
C ILE A 166 2.78 23.55 3.20
N VAL A 167 4.02 23.59 3.70
CA VAL A 167 4.88 22.42 3.87
C VAL A 167 5.12 22.15 5.34
N GLU A 168 4.70 20.99 5.84
CA GLU A 168 5.03 20.49 7.16
C GLU A 168 6.03 19.34 7.05
N ARG A 169 7.16 19.46 7.75
CA ARG A 169 8.21 18.44 7.77
C ARG A 169 8.43 17.88 9.16
N ARG A 170 8.44 16.58 9.27
CA ARG A 170 8.89 15.86 10.46
C ARG A 170 10.08 14.94 10.11
N MET A 171 10.85 14.57 11.12
CA MET A 171 11.99 13.67 10.96
C MET A 171 11.76 12.43 11.82
N LYS A 172 12.12 11.27 11.27
CA LYS A 172 12.20 9.99 11.99
C LYS A 172 13.63 9.48 11.85
N GLU A 173 14.18 8.81 12.85
CA GLU A 173 15.56 8.31 12.86
C GLU A 173 15.84 7.47 11.60
N SER A 174 14.99 6.50 11.31
CA SER A 174 15.05 5.71 10.08
C SER A 174 13.66 5.50 9.50
N VAL A 175 13.56 5.35 8.19
CA VAL A 175 12.35 5.00 7.46
C VAL A 175 12.66 3.81 6.58
N GLN A 176 12.00 2.70 6.84
CA GLN A 176 12.15 1.47 6.05
C GLN A 176 11.03 1.33 5.03
N VAL A 177 9.79 1.65 5.40
CA VAL A 177 8.63 1.61 4.49
C VAL A 177 8.32 3.03 4.02
N VAL A 178 8.32 3.21 2.70
CA VAL A 178 8.03 4.50 2.05
C VAL A 178 6.59 4.51 1.54
N THR A 179 5.84 5.56 1.86
CA THR A 179 4.51 5.78 1.29
C THR A 179 4.40 7.17 0.70
N ILE A 180 3.70 7.27 -0.41
CA ILE A 180 3.36 8.54 -1.05
C ILE A 180 1.90 8.47 -1.49
N LEU A 181 1.13 9.50 -1.17
CA LEU A 181 -0.26 9.59 -1.55
C LEU A 181 -0.71 11.03 -1.80
N ASN A 182 -1.74 11.16 -2.59
CA ASN A 182 -2.59 12.33 -2.69
C ASN A 182 -4.05 11.92 -2.39
N GLU A 183 -5.01 12.78 -2.56
CA GLU A 183 -6.44 12.50 -2.28
C GLU A 183 -7.09 11.43 -3.19
N LYS A 184 -6.39 10.95 -4.23
CA LYS A 184 -6.92 10.03 -5.26
C LYS A 184 -6.20 8.69 -5.33
N GLU A 185 -4.91 8.68 -5.02
CA GLU A 185 -4.05 7.53 -5.30
C GLU A 185 -2.92 7.45 -4.28
N ALA A 186 -2.42 6.24 -4.07
CA ALA A 186 -1.35 5.97 -3.13
C ALA A 186 -0.37 4.91 -3.65
N CYS A 187 0.84 4.93 -3.12
CA CYS A 187 1.79 3.84 -3.30
C CYS A 187 2.56 3.54 -2.01
N VAL A 188 3.07 2.33 -1.93
CA VAL A 188 3.92 1.85 -0.84
C VAL A 188 5.11 1.08 -1.41
N PHE A 189 6.29 1.30 -0.81
CA PHE A 189 7.51 0.56 -1.05
C PHE A 189 7.92 -0.12 0.26
N PHE A 190 8.20 -1.40 0.19
CA PHE A 190 8.67 -2.16 1.33
C PHE A 190 10.19 -2.28 1.33
N PRO A 191 10.80 -2.51 2.49
CA PRO A 191 12.24 -2.71 2.58
C PRO A 191 12.64 -4.09 2.05
N ASN A 192 13.87 -4.15 1.53
CA ASN A 192 14.53 -5.42 1.23
C ASN A 192 14.94 -6.14 2.54
N SER A 193 15.48 -7.35 2.41
CA SER A 193 15.95 -8.18 3.53
C SER A 193 17.06 -7.55 4.39
N ASN A 194 17.71 -6.46 3.92
CA ASN A 194 18.67 -5.68 4.69
C ASN A 194 18.01 -4.55 5.52
N GLY A 195 16.70 -4.39 5.43
CA GLY A 195 15.95 -3.33 6.09
C GLY A 195 16.07 -1.96 5.41
N GLU A 196 16.50 -1.92 4.16
CA GLU A 196 16.62 -0.69 3.36
C GLU A 196 15.40 -0.57 2.43
N ALA A 197 14.78 0.61 2.38
CA ALA A 197 13.66 0.86 1.48
C ALA A 197 14.04 0.57 0.02
N ASP A 198 13.36 -0.36 -0.63
CA ASP A 198 13.59 -0.64 -2.04
C ASP A 198 12.72 0.24 -2.92
N LEU A 199 13.32 1.25 -3.54
CA LEU A 199 12.62 2.16 -4.44
C LEU A 199 12.49 1.62 -5.88
N THR A 200 12.95 0.41 -6.15
CA THR A 200 12.87 -0.22 -7.47
C THR A 200 11.56 -0.94 -7.73
N GLU A 201 10.84 -1.32 -6.67
CA GLU A 201 9.54 -2.00 -6.74
C GLU A 201 8.54 -1.35 -5.79
N MET A 202 7.29 -1.17 -6.24
CA MET A 202 6.23 -0.61 -5.41
C MET A 202 4.88 -1.24 -5.68
N PHE A 203 3.98 -1.17 -4.70
CA PHE A 203 2.56 -1.37 -4.90
C PHE A 203 1.88 -0.01 -5.04
N TYR A 204 0.97 0.09 -5.99
CA TYR A 204 0.23 1.31 -6.31
C TYR A 204 -1.25 1.01 -6.51
N SER A 205 -2.13 1.88 -6.03
CA SER A 205 -3.57 1.80 -6.29
C SER A 205 -4.25 3.16 -6.16
N ASP A 206 -5.41 3.29 -6.82
CA ASP A 206 -6.42 4.33 -6.63
C ASP A 206 -7.66 3.80 -5.89
N ASN A 207 -7.57 2.61 -5.29
CA ASN A 207 -8.64 2.00 -4.51
C ASN A 207 -8.69 2.55 -3.09
N ASP A 208 -9.88 2.84 -2.59
CA ASP A 208 -10.11 3.44 -1.26
C ASP A 208 -9.47 2.64 -0.11
N MET A 209 -9.54 1.31 -0.11
CA MET A 209 -8.96 0.48 0.97
C MET A 209 -7.43 0.55 0.99
N PHE A 210 -6.81 0.53 -0.19
CA PHE A 210 -5.36 0.69 -0.31
C PHE A 210 -4.94 2.08 0.13
N HIS A 211 -5.67 3.10 -0.31
CA HIS A 211 -5.43 4.49 0.06
C HIS A 211 -5.57 4.70 1.57
N GLU A 212 -6.64 4.16 2.18
CA GLU A 212 -6.85 4.20 3.64
C GLU A 212 -5.67 3.59 4.41
N TRP A 213 -5.15 2.44 3.94
CA TRP A 213 -3.99 1.81 4.57
C TRP A 213 -2.76 2.74 4.55
N CYS A 214 -2.48 3.37 3.40
CA CYS A 214 -1.36 4.30 3.26
C CYS A 214 -1.56 5.59 4.07
N LEU A 215 -2.80 6.08 4.17
CA LEU A 215 -3.14 7.29 4.92
C LEU A 215 -3.06 7.07 6.43
N ASP A 216 -3.46 5.89 6.90
CA ASP A 216 -3.40 5.52 8.32
C ASP A 216 -1.96 5.30 8.82
N TYR A 217 -1.07 4.89 7.92
CA TYR A 217 0.35 4.72 8.21
C TYR A 217 1.06 6.06 8.26
#